data_29f79b2471b846714f81a2e0acbcb497
#
_entry.id   29f79b2471b846714f81a2e0acbcb497
#
_cell.length_a   1.000
_cell.length_b   1.000
_cell.length_c   1.000
_cell.angle_alpha   90.00
_cell.angle_beta   90.00
_cell.angle_gamma   90.00
#
_symmetry.space_group_name_H-M   'P 1'
#
loop_
_entity.id
_entity.type
_entity.pdbx_description
1 polymer ?
#
loop_
_entity_poly.entity_id
_entity_poly.type
_entity_poly.pdbx_seq_one_letter_code
_entity_poly.pdbx_strand_id
1 'polypeptide(L)'
;MELLSAIYNGIDGFLISFYRLVEIPILGYYIGTGVLCLICVVVGQMTYCWAYRRNHRFFSSDSSEMIHMHNLSIKALGAKNKAAYKSCNKQANDAFGKYFFSQVAINISSLWPVPFALGWMQNRFGDVEFALPISLPGFGTSVGFMFTFFPIYVLTYILFGKIKHKVPYFSSFEQWRKASHSEAEEMMSFSDLAGPKAPDSTIS
;
A
#
# COMPACT_ATOMS: atom_id res chain seq x y z
N MET A 1 29.37 -11.55 16.87
CA MET A 1 28.20 -12.47 17.01
C MET A 1 27.37 -12.17 18.25
N GLU A 2 27.98 -11.79 19.39
CA GLU A 2 27.26 -11.47 20.64
C GLU A 2 26.28 -10.30 20.55
N LEU A 3 26.61 -9.24 19.79
CA LEU A 3 25.72 -8.08 19.62
C LEU A 3 24.42 -8.44 18.90
N LEU A 4 24.52 -9.24 17.84
CA LEU A 4 23.35 -9.71 17.06
C LEU A 4 22.44 -10.61 17.89
N SER A 5 23.02 -11.52 18.70
CA SER A 5 22.23 -12.38 19.58
C SER A 5 21.57 -11.59 20.71
N ALA A 6 22.23 -10.57 21.25
CA ALA A 6 21.66 -9.68 22.25
C ALA A 6 20.47 -8.87 21.71
N ILE A 7 20.59 -8.32 20.48
CA ILE A 7 19.52 -7.61 19.79
C ILE A 7 18.35 -8.56 19.52
N TYR A 8 18.63 -9.74 18.99
CA TYR A 8 17.58 -10.75 18.72
C TYR A 8 16.83 -11.13 20.00
N ASN A 9 17.55 -11.43 21.09
CA ASN A 9 16.95 -11.77 22.38
C ASN A 9 16.11 -10.62 22.96
N GLY A 10 16.55 -9.37 22.77
CA GLY A 10 15.79 -8.19 23.18
C GLY A 10 14.48 -8.04 22.41
N ILE A 11 14.53 -8.17 21.08
CA ILE A 11 13.34 -8.11 20.23
C ILE A 11 12.41 -9.28 20.55
N ASP A 12 12.95 -10.47 20.71
CA ASP A 12 12.20 -11.67 21.05
C ASP A 12 11.48 -11.54 22.39
N GLY A 13 12.18 -11.08 23.43
CA GLY A 13 11.59 -10.82 24.74
C GLY A 13 10.48 -9.77 24.70
N PHE A 14 10.65 -8.73 23.90
CA PHE A 14 9.64 -7.71 23.68
C PHE A 14 8.40 -8.27 22.99
N LEU A 15 8.59 -8.97 21.87
CA LEU A 15 7.47 -9.52 21.08
C LEU A 15 6.71 -10.60 21.85
N ILE A 16 7.40 -11.53 22.50
CA ILE A 16 6.75 -12.64 23.20
C ILE A 16 5.93 -12.16 24.42
N SER A 17 6.24 -10.96 24.98
CA SER A 17 5.46 -10.40 26.07
C SER A 17 4.00 -10.18 25.69
N PHE A 18 3.72 -9.79 24.47
CA PHE A 18 2.36 -9.57 23.96
C PHE A 18 1.57 -10.87 23.81
N TYR A 19 2.25 -11.99 23.53
CA TYR A 19 1.63 -13.32 23.45
C TYR A 19 1.29 -13.90 24.83
N ARG A 20 1.93 -13.37 25.88
CA ARG A 20 1.72 -13.79 27.27
C ARG A 20 0.80 -12.89 28.07
N LEU A 21 0.17 -11.90 27.44
CA LEU A 21 -0.75 -10.97 28.11
C LEU A 21 -2.01 -11.64 28.65
N VAL A 22 -2.39 -12.78 28.07
CA VAL A 22 -3.62 -13.50 28.43
C VAL A 22 -3.25 -14.94 28.77
N GLU A 23 -3.86 -15.48 29.83
CA GLU A 23 -3.63 -16.85 30.30
C GLU A 23 -4.13 -17.93 29.32
N ILE A 24 -5.12 -17.58 28.46
CA ILE A 24 -5.66 -18.48 27.46
C ILE A 24 -4.72 -18.49 26.24
N PRO A 25 -4.02 -19.61 25.92
CA PRO A 25 -2.97 -19.64 24.91
C PRO A 25 -3.43 -19.20 23.52
N ILE A 26 -4.64 -19.60 23.11
CA ILE A 26 -5.21 -19.26 21.79
C ILE A 26 -5.47 -17.75 21.69
N LEU A 27 -6.07 -17.14 22.72
CA LEU A 27 -6.30 -15.70 22.76
C LEU A 27 -4.99 -14.91 22.78
N GLY A 28 -4.03 -15.37 23.59
CA GLY A 28 -2.68 -14.79 23.64
C GLY A 28 -2.01 -14.80 22.26
N TYR A 29 -2.12 -15.91 21.54
CA TYR A 29 -1.59 -16.02 20.18
C TYR A 29 -2.21 -15.01 19.22
N TYR A 30 -3.56 -14.91 19.16
CA TYR A 30 -4.23 -13.96 18.26
C TYR A 30 -3.95 -12.49 18.61
N ILE A 31 -3.94 -12.15 19.89
CA ILE A 31 -3.61 -10.80 20.35
C ILE A 31 -2.16 -10.46 20.02
N GLY A 32 -1.21 -11.34 20.33
CA GLY A 32 0.20 -11.17 20.03
C GLY A 32 0.45 -11.01 18.52
N THR A 33 -0.17 -11.87 17.70
CA THR A 33 -0.10 -11.79 16.24
C THR A 33 -0.71 -10.48 15.73
N GLY A 34 -1.83 -10.02 16.29
CA GLY A 34 -2.44 -8.74 15.97
C GLY A 34 -1.52 -7.55 16.28
N VAL A 35 -0.86 -7.57 17.44
CA VAL A 35 0.13 -6.53 17.80
C VAL A 35 1.34 -6.59 16.88
N LEU A 36 1.86 -7.77 16.55
CA LEU A 36 2.96 -7.94 15.61
C LEU A 36 2.60 -7.39 14.22
N CYS A 37 1.40 -7.70 13.71
CA CYS A 37 0.89 -7.15 12.46
C CYS A 37 0.76 -5.61 12.52
N LEU A 38 0.28 -5.06 13.64
CA LEU A 38 0.18 -3.63 13.83
C LEU A 38 1.55 -2.95 13.79
N ILE A 39 2.56 -3.52 14.45
CA ILE A 39 3.95 -3.03 14.39
C ILE A 39 4.45 -3.04 12.94
N CYS A 40 4.25 -4.15 12.22
CA CYS A 40 4.65 -4.24 10.80
C CYS A 40 3.97 -3.17 9.93
N VAL A 41 2.66 -2.96 10.11
CA VAL A 41 1.91 -1.96 9.36
C VAL A 41 2.39 -0.55 9.68
N VAL A 42 2.58 -0.20 10.95
CA VAL A 42 3.05 1.13 11.37
C VAL A 42 4.46 1.40 10.82
N VAL A 43 5.40 0.48 11.04
CA VAL A 43 6.79 0.62 10.54
C VAL A 43 6.82 0.70 9.01
N GLY A 44 6.05 -0.15 8.32
CA GLY A 44 5.93 -0.12 6.87
C GLY A 44 5.36 1.20 6.35
N GLN A 45 4.31 1.72 6.98
CA GLN A 45 3.72 3.02 6.60
C GLN A 45 4.66 4.20 6.90
N MET A 46 5.43 4.15 7.99
CA MET A 46 6.47 5.17 8.25
C MET A 46 7.55 5.15 7.15
N THR A 47 8.00 3.96 6.78
CA THR A 47 8.97 3.78 5.68
C THR A 47 8.41 4.31 4.36
N TYR A 48 7.14 3.99 4.05
CA TYR A 48 6.44 4.54 2.87
C TYR A 48 6.43 6.07 2.88
N CYS A 49 6.01 6.69 3.97
CA CYS A 49 5.96 8.16 4.09
C CYS A 49 7.35 8.79 3.91
N TRP A 50 8.38 8.18 4.52
CA TRP A 50 9.76 8.65 4.39
C TRP A 50 10.29 8.51 2.96
N ALA A 51 10.12 7.33 2.36
CA ALA A 51 10.55 7.06 0.99
C ALA A 51 9.84 7.95 -0.04
N TYR A 52 8.53 8.16 0.13
CA TYR A 52 7.75 9.05 -0.73
C TYR A 52 8.23 10.50 -0.62
N ARG A 53 8.45 11.04 0.59
CA ARG A 53 8.97 12.40 0.78
C ARG A 53 10.34 12.59 0.14
N ARG A 54 11.20 11.57 0.26
CA ARG A 54 12.56 11.62 -0.31
C ARG A 54 12.56 11.64 -1.83
N ASN A 55 11.62 10.92 -2.45
CA ASN A 55 11.56 10.71 -3.90
C ASN A 55 10.37 11.44 -4.55
N HIS A 56 9.71 12.36 -3.84
CA HIS A 56 8.48 13.00 -4.30
C HIS A 56 8.64 13.70 -5.67
N ARG A 57 9.79 14.35 -5.93
CA ARG A 57 10.07 15.01 -7.21
C ARG A 57 10.03 14.04 -8.38
N PHE A 58 10.56 12.84 -8.19
CA PHE A 58 10.54 11.79 -9.20
C PHE A 58 9.09 11.35 -9.48
N PHE A 59 8.31 11.09 -8.45
CA PHE A 59 6.91 10.67 -8.61
C PHE A 59 6.03 11.76 -9.20
N SER A 60 6.25 13.03 -8.86
CA SER A 60 5.49 14.13 -9.44
C SER A 60 5.88 14.38 -10.90
N SER A 61 7.15 14.22 -11.27
CA SER A 61 7.61 14.31 -12.66
C SER A 61 6.99 13.22 -13.54
N ASP A 62 7.02 11.96 -13.10
CA ASP A 62 6.42 10.84 -13.84
C ASP A 62 4.90 11.03 -14.02
N SER A 63 4.21 11.51 -12.97
CA SER A 63 2.78 11.80 -13.02
C SER A 63 2.47 12.95 -14.00
N SER A 64 3.25 14.02 -13.94
CA SER A 64 3.05 15.19 -14.82
C SER A 64 3.33 14.85 -16.28
N GLU A 65 4.39 14.08 -16.57
CA GLU A 65 4.69 13.59 -17.92
C GLU A 65 3.54 12.75 -18.48
N MET A 66 3.01 11.84 -17.66
CA MET A 66 1.87 11.00 -18.03
C MET A 66 0.64 11.83 -18.39
N ILE A 67 0.25 12.78 -17.52
CA ILE A 67 -0.92 13.63 -17.70
C ILE A 67 -0.73 14.54 -18.93
N HIS A 68 0.43 15.15 -19.08
CA HIS A 68 0.74 16.01 -20.20
C HIS A 68 0.64 15.28 -21.55
N MET A 69 1.25 14.09 -21.67
CA MET A 69 1.18 13.29 -22.90
C MET A 69 -0.23 12.78 -23.18
N HIS A 70 -0.97 12.42 -22.14
CA HIS A 70 -2.38 12.05 -22.25
C HIS A 70 -3.20 13.22 -22.81
N ASN A 71 -3.08 14.41 -22.22
CA ASN A 71 -3.79 15.61 -22.67
C ASN A 71 -3.45 15.99 -24.10
N LEU A 72 -2.18 15.88 -24.51
CA LEU A 72 -1.77 16.07 -25.90
C LEU A 72 -2.42 15.05 -26.84
N SER A 73 -2.54 13.80 -26.42
CA SER A 73 -3.20 12.76 -27.23
C SER A 73 -4.69 13.10 -27.47
N ILE A 74 -5.39 13.55 -26.41
CA ILE A 74 -6.79 13.97 -26.48
C ILE A 74 -6.95 15.17 -27.42
N LYS A 75 -6.10 16.21 -27.27
CA LYS A 75 -6.10 17.38 -28.15
C LYS A 75 -5.84 17.01 -29.62
N ALA A 76 -4.90 16.09 -29.88
CA ALA A 76 -4.61 15.60 -31.23
C ALA A 76 -5.79 14.85 -31.84
N LEU A 77 -6.55 14.11 -31.04
CA LEU A 77 -7.78 13.43 -31.45
C LEU A 77 -8.86 14.44 -31.85
N GLY A 78 -9.06 15.48 -31.03
CA GLY A 78 -9.98 16.60 -31.33
C GLY A 78 -9.63 17.32 -32.63
N ALA A 79 -8.34 17.52 -32.90
CA ALA A 79 -7.83 18.08 -34.15
C ALA A 79 -7.89 17.10 -35.35
N LYS A 80 -8.44 15.90 -35.19
CA LYS A 80 -8.51 14.81 -36.19
C LYS A 80 -7.15 14.41 -36.77
N ASN A 81 -6.05 14.70 -36.07
CA ASN A 81 -4.71 14.33 -36.49
C ASN A 81 -4.33 12.95 -35.94
N LYS A 82 -4.63 11.91 -36.71
CA LYS A 82 -4.41 10.50 -36.33
C LYS A 82 -2.93 10.16 -36.09
N ALA A 83 -2.01 10.78 -36.83
CA ALA A 83 -0.58 10.53 -36.67
C ALA A 83 -0.07 11.11 -35.33
N ALA A 84 -0.41 12.35 -35.05
CA ALA A 84 -0.08 12.99 -33.75
C ALA A 84 -0.72 12.25 -32.58
N TYR A 85 -2.01 11.88 -32.68
CA TYR A 85 -2.69 11.05 -31.68
C TYR A 85 -1.93 9.76 -31.37
N LYS A 86 -1.57 8.98 -32.40
CA LYS A 86 -0.86 7.72 -32.22
C LYS A 86 0.50 7.89 -31.53
N SER A 87 1.24 8.95 -31.89
CA SER A 87 2.54 9.27 -31.29
C SER A 87 2.39 9.68 -29.83
N CYS A 88 1.50 10.63 -29.52
CA CYS A 88 1.27 11.12 -28.16
C CYS A 88 0.69 10.01 -27.27
N ASN A 89 -0.24 9.21 -27.78
CA ASN A 89 -0.83 8.11 -27.01
C ASN A 89 0.21 7.03 -26.68
N LYS A 90 1.16 6.73 -27.58
CA LYS A 90 2.27 5.83 -27.28
C LYS A 90 3.12 6.39 -26.12
N GLN A 91 3.50 7.67 -26.20
CA GLN A 91 4.29 8.32 -25.15
C GLN A 91 3.53 8.38 -23.81
N ALA A 92 2.21 8.63 -23.84
CA ALA A 92 1.35 8.58 -22.67
C ALA A 92 1.34 7.18 -22.03
N ASN A 93 1.28 6.11 -22.81
CA ASN A 93 1.34 4.74 -22.31
C ASN A 93 2.72 4.41 -21.72
N ASP A 94 3.80 4.86 -22.35
CA ASP A 94 5.17 4.67 -21.83
C ASP A 94 5.36 5.42 -20.51
N ALA A 95 4.89 6.66 -20.42
CA ALA A 95 4.90 7.46 -19.20
C ALA A 95 4.02 6.86 -18.09
N PHE A 96 2.82 6.35 -18.45
CA PHE A 96 1.96 5.61 -17.52
C PHE A 96 2.67 4.38 -16.96
N GLY A 97 3.37 3.63 -17.82
CA GLY A 97 4.16 2.47 -17.36
C GLY A 97 5.20 2.86 -16.30
N LYS A 98 5.98 3.92 -16.55
CA LYS A 98 6.96 4.42 -15.58
C LYS A 98 6.28 4.81 -14.26
N TYR A 99 5.24 5.63 -14.32
CA TYR A 99 4.46 6.06 -13.16
C TYR A 99 3.90 4.87 -12.37
N PHE A 100 3.26 3.91 -13.06
CA PHE A 100 2.69 2.72 -12.44
C PHE A 100 3.73 1.89 -11.69
N PHE A 101 4.86 1.57 -12.34
CA PHE A 101 5.91 0.78 -11.70
C PHE A 101 6.58 1.52 -10.54
N SER A 102 6.73 2.84 -10.64
CA SER A 102 7.22 3.68 -9.55
C SER A 102 6.27 3.63 -8.34
N GLN A 103 4.96 3.70 -8.56
CA GLN A 103 3.95 3.58 -7.50
C GLN A 103 3.93 2.18 -6.88
N VAL A 104 4.04 1.13 -7.69
CA VAL A 104 4.12 -0.25 -7.21
C VAL A 104 5.37 -0.45 -6.35
N ALA A 105 6.54 0.01 -6.80
CA ALA A 105 7.80 -0.12 -6.08
C ALA A 105 7.75 0.53 -4.69
N ILE A 106 7.22 1.76 -4.60
CA ILE A 106 7.12 2.44 -3.30
C ILE A 106 6.10 1.79 -2.36
N ASN A 107 4.99 1.25 -2.91
CA ASN A 107 4.02 0.52 -2.09
C ASN A 107 4.62 -0.79 -1.56
N ILE A 108 5.35 -1.54 -2.38
CA ILE A 108 6.05 -2.77 -1.95
C ILE A 108 7.09 -2.45 -0.88
N SER A 109 7.75 -1.30 -0.93
CA SER A 109 8.71 -0.90 0.09
C SER A 109 8.11 -0.78 1.49
N SER A 110 6.79 -0.69 1.63
CA SER A 110 6.13 -0.71 2.94
C SER A 110 5.99 -2.11 3.55
N LEU A 111 6.21 -3.16 2.76
CA LEU A 111 6.02 -4.55 3.20
C LEU A 111 7.30 -5.18 3.77
N TRP A 112 8.43 -4.45 3.77
CA TRP A 112 9.71 -5.01 4.22
C TRP A 112 9.72 -5.57 5.66
N PRO A 113 8.90 -5.10 6.64
CA PRO A 113 8.90 -5.70 7.97
C PRO A 113 8.25 -7.10 8.01
N VAL A 114 7.39 -7.41 7.03
CA VAL A 114 6.62 -8.67 7.00
C VAL A 114 7.52 -9.92 6.94
N PRO A 115 8.54 -10.01 6.06
CA PRO A 115 9.45 -11.16 6.04
C PRO A 115 10.16 -11.39 7.37
N PHE A 116 10.53 -10.32 8.08
CA PHE A 116 11.17 -10.44 9.40
C PHE A 116 10.21 -10.94 10.46
N ALA A 117 8.96 -10.46 10.44
CA ALA A 117 7.91 -10.96 11.33
C ALA A 117 7.62 -12.44 11.07
N LEU A 118 7.51 -12.84 9.80
CA LEU A 118 7.30 -14.25 9.42
C LEU A 118 8.49 -15.12 9.82
N GLY A 119 9.72 -14.66 9.64
CA GLY A 119 10.92 -15.37 10.08
C GLY A 119 10.97 -15.54 11.61
N TRP A 120 10.58 -14.52 12.37
CA TRP A 120 10.45 -14.62 13.82
C TRP A 120 9.34 -15.61 14.23
N MET A 121 8.17 -15.54 13.59
CA MET A 121 7.07 -16.48 13.84
C MET A 121 7.44 -17.92 13.47
N GLN A 122 8.19 -18.12 12.38
CA GLN A 122 8.68 -19.46 12.02
C GLN A 122 9.54 -20.08 13.13
N ASN A 123 10.40 -19.28 13.76
CA ASN A 123 11.25 -19.76 14.86
C ASN A 123 10.47 -20.05 16.14
N ARG A 124 9.32 -19.40 16.35
CA ARG A 124 8.54 -19.55 17.59
C ARG A 124 7.32 -20.44 17.47
N PHE A 125 6.69 -20.45 16.31
CA PHE A 125 5.39 -21.11 16.06
C PHE A 125 5.45 -22.03 14.82
N GLY A 126 6.64 -22.35 14.31
CA GLY A 126 6.79 -23.18 13.13
C GLY A 126 6.16 -24.58 13.28
N ASP A 127 6.25 -25.13 14.50
CA ASP A 127 5.71 -26.45 14.83
C ASP A 127 4.26 -26.42 15.36
N VAL A 128 3.66 -25.22 15.45
CA VAL A 128 2.29 -25.07 15.95
C VAL A 128 1.30 -25.21 14.80
N GLU A 129 0.46 -26.23 14.90
CA GLU A 129 -0.63 -26.50 13.96
C GLU A 129 -1.98 -26.11 14.57
N PHE A 130 -2.78 -25.38 13.79
CA PHE A 130 -4.14 -25.01 14.15
C PHE A 130 -5.12 -25.94 13.47
N ALA A 131 -5.89 -26.69 14.25
CA ALA A 131 -6.93 -27.55 13.73
C ALA A 131 -8.04 -26.74 13.07
N LEU A 132 -8.38 -27.07 11.85
CA LEU A 132 -9.50 -26.47 11.13
C LEU A 132 -10.78 -27.27 11.43
N PRO A 133 -11.93 -26.57 11.64
CA PRO A 133 -13.22 -27.24 11.82
C PRO A 133 -13.73 -27.90 10.54
N ILE A 134 -13.14 -27.56 9.39
CA ILE A 134 -13.52 -28.07 8.07
C ILE A 134 -12.22 -28.42 7.33
N SER A 135 -12.16 -29.62 6.74
CA SER A 135 -11.04 -30.01 5.88
C SER A 135 -11.09 -29.20 4.57
N LEU A 136 -10.07 -28.38 4.33
CA LEU A 136 -9.95 -27.63 3.08
C LEU A 136 -9.20 -28.48 2.04
N PRO A 137 -9.75 -28.62 0.81
CA PRO A 137 -9.05 -29.33 -0.25
C PRO A 137 -7.70 -28.65 -0.54
N GLY A 138 -6.60 -29.41 -0.37
CA GLY A 138 -5.23 -28.94 -0.55
C GLY A 138 -4.49 -28.51 0.72
N PHE A 139 -5.16 -28.22 1.84
CA PHE A 139 -4.53 -27.83 3.12
C PHE A 139 -4.69 -28.85 4.24
N GLY A 140 -5.53 -29.91 4.04
CA GLY A 140 -5.76 -30.92 5.08
C GLY A 140 -6.67 -30.41 6.22
N THR A 141 -6.43 -30.94 7.43
CA THR A 141 -7.20 -30.64 8.65
C THR A 141 -6.49 -29.67 9.61
N SER A 142 -5.24 -29.31 9.30
CA SER A 142 -4.45 -28.38 10.11
C SER A 142 -3.74 -27.35 9.22
N VAL A 143 -3.52 -26.14 9.77
CA VAL A 143 -2.84 -25.03 9.11
C VAL A 143 -1.78 -24.44 10.04
N GLY A 144 -0.68 -24.02 9.46
CA GLY A 144 0.39 -23.36 10.18
C GLY A 144 0.13 -21.87 10.45
N PHE A 145 1.05 -21.23 11.16
CA PHE A 145 0.98 -19.81 11.54
C PHE A 145 0.80 -18.84 10.37
N MET A 146 1.28 -19.16 9.16
CA MET A 146 1.10 -18.30 7.98
C MET A 146 -0.38 -18.09 7.64
N PHE A 147 -1.19 -19.14 7.75
CA PHE A 147 -2.61 -19.07 7.45
C PHE A 147 -3.37 -18.13 8.41
N THR A 148 -2.91 -18.01 9.64
CA THR A 148 -3.48 -17.06 10.62
C THR A 148 -2.91 -15.67 10.49
N PHE A 149 -1.61 -15.54 10.17
CA PHE A 149 -0.93 -14.26 10.04
C PHE A 149 -1.50 -13.40 8.91
N PHE A 150 -1.63 -13.95 7.70
CA PHE A 150 -2.04 -13.13 6.54
C PHE A 150 -3.43 -12.51 6.68
N PRO A 151 -4.49 -13.22 7.10
CA PRO A 151 -5.80 -12.59 7.32
C PRO A 151 -5.76 -11.50 8.39
N ILE A 152 -5.03 -11.73 9.49
CA ILE A 152 -4.87 -10.73 10.56
C ILE A 152 -4.11 -9.51 10.04
N TYR A 153 -3.07 -9.72 9.24
CA TYR A 153 -2.29 -8.64 8.64
C TYR A 153 -3.16 -7.77 7.71
N VAL A 154 -3.92 -8.39 6.81
CA VAL A 154 -4.84 -7.69 5.90
C VAL A 154 -5.90 -6.91 6.69
N LEU A 155 -6.50 -7.55 7.71
CA LEU A 155 -7.49 -6.87 8.57
C LEU A 155 -6.86 -5.67 9.28
N THR A 156 -5.68 -5.85 9.87
CA THR A 156 -4.94 -4.78 10.56
C THR A 156 -4.58 -3.64 9.60
N TYR A 157 -4.16 -3.97 8.38
CA TYR A 157 -3.85 -2.99 7.34
C TYR A 157 -5.08 -2.15 6.96
N ILE A 158 -6.24 -2.78 6.76
CA ILE A 158 -7.51 -2.09 6.46
C ILE A 158 -7.95 -1.21 7.63
N LEU A 159 -7.91 -1.74 8.85
CA LEU A 159 -8.28 -0.98 10.06
C LEU A 159 -7.36 0.21 10.27
N PHE A 160 -6.05 0.00 10.13
CA PHE A 160 -5.08 1.08 10.23
C PHE A 160 -5.30 2.14 9.15
N GLY A 161 -5.64 1.73 7.92
CA GLY A 161 -5.99 2.64 6.84
C GLY A 161 -7.13 3.61 7.18
N LYS A 162 -8.12 3.14 7.96
CA LYS A 162 -9.24 3.98 8.46
C LYS A 162 -8.85 4.91 9.60
N ILE A 163 -7.83 4.55 10.38
CA ILE A 163 -7.44 5.29 11.58
C ILE A 163 -6.25 6.23 11.32
N LYS A 164 -5.41 5.95 10.33
CA LYS A 164 -4.16 6.68 10.06
C LYS A 164 -4.33 8.20 9.92
N HIS A 165 -5.48 8.67 9.40
CA HIS A 165 -5.77 10.10 9.28
C HIS A 165 -5.95 10.81 10.64
N LYS A 166 -6.24 10.08 11.72
CA LYS A 166 -6.31 10.61 13.09
C LYS A 166 -4.94 10.76 13.74
N VAL A 167 -3.92 10.09 13.19
CA VAL A 167 -2.55 10.19 13.71
C VAL A 167 -1.86 11.39 13.05
N PRO A 168 -1.37 12.37 13.82
CA PRO A 168 -0.89 13.66 13.28
C PRO A 168 0.23 13.50 12.26
N TYR A 169 1.13 12.53 12.43
CA TYR A 169 2.21 12.25 11.50
C TYR A 169 1.69 11.87 10.10
N PHE A 170 0.74 10.94 10.03
CA PHE A 170 0.17 10.47 8.76
C PHE A 170 -0.79 11.49 8.14
N SER A 171 -1.56 12.20 8.97
CA SER A 171 -2.44 13.29 8.54
C SER A 171 -1.65 14.42 7.86
N SER A 172 -0.56 14.88 8.49
CA SER A 172 0.32 15.90 7.91
C SER A 172 0.96 15.44 6.60
N PHE A 173 1.32 14.15 6.50
CA PHE A 173 1.83 13.59 5.27
C PHE A 173 0.78 13.59 4.15
N GLU A 174 -0.46 13.19 4.43
CA GLU A 174 -1.54 13.19 3.44
C GLU A 174 -1.88 14.60 2.95
N GLN A 175 -1.91 15.59 3.84
CA GLN A 175 -2.13 16.99 3.48
C GLN A 175 -0.99 17.50 2.57
N TRP A 176 0.26 17.25 2.96
CA TRP A 176 1.42 17.61 2.16
C TRP A 176 1.40 16.93 0.78
N ARG A 177 1.06 15.65 0.70
CA ARG A 177 0.95 14.91 -0.56
C ARG A 177 -0.12 15.50 -1.47
N LYS A 178 -1.30 15.82 -0.92
CA LYS A 178 -2.40 16.46 -1.68
C LYS A 178 -1.98 17.83 -2.22
N ALA A 179 -1.35 18.67 -1.40
CA ALA A 179 -0.85 19.97 -1.81
C ALA A 179 0.18 19.85 -2.94
N SER A 180 1.10 18.88 -2.86
CA SER A 180 2.11 18.63 -3.91
C SER A 180 1.52 18.11 -5.23
N HIS A 181 0.32 17.51 -5.21
CA HIS A 181 -0.36 17.06 -6.43
C HIS A 181 -1.31 18.10 -7.02
N SER A 182 -1.73 19.11 -6.26
CA SER A 182 -2.66 20.15 -6.75
C SER A 182 -2.03 21.11 -7.78
N GLU A 183 -0.71 21.12 -7.91
CA GLU A 183 0.02 21.89 -8.93
C GLU A 183 0.12 21.17 -10.29
N ALA A 184 -0.33 19.91 -10.37
CA ALA A 184 -0.29 19.16 -11.61
C ALA A 184 -1.47 19.55 -12.53
N GLU A 185 -1.23 19.51 -13.84
CA GLU A 185 -2.26 19.70 -14.87
C GLU A 185 -3.39 18.68 -14.67
N GLU A 186 -4.65 19.09 -14.81
CA GLU A 186 -5.79 18.15 -14.73
C GLU A 186 -5.81 17.23 -15.96
N MET A 187 -6.16 15.97 -15.74
CA MET A 187 -6.27 14.98 -16.81
C MET A 187 -7.55 15.22 -17.62
N MET A 188 -7.40 15.54 -18.91
CA MET A 188 -8.52 15.72 -19.82
C MET A 188 -9.29 14.43 -20.06
N SER A 189 -10.61 14.53 -20.10
CA SER A 189 -11.51 13.44 -20.48
C SER A 189 -11.91 13.54 -21.96
N PHE A 190 -12.35 12.44 -22.56
CA PHE A 190 -12.97 12.46 -23.90
C PHE A 190 -14.23 13.32 -23.94
N SER A 191 -14.94 13.50 -22.84
CA SER A 191 -16.08 14.40 -22.74
C SER A 191 -15.72 15.86 -22.97
N ASP A 192 -14.47 16.26 -22.68
CA ASP A 192 -14.01 17.63 -22.83
C ASP A 192 -13.84 18.03 -24.32
N LEU A 193 -13.76 17.03 -25.22
CA LEU A 193 -13.77 17.24 -26.66
C LEU A 193 -15.17 17.54 -27.23
N ALA A 194 -16.22 17.15 -26.48
CA ALA A 194 -17.62 17.33 -26.94
C ALA A 194 -18.18 18.76 -26.72
N GLY A 195 -17.35 19.67 -26.17
CA GLY A 195 -17.75 21.04 -25.81
C GLY A 195 -18.47 21.13 -24.45
N PRO A 196 -18.61 22.33 -23.88
CA PRO A 196 -19.28 22.50 -22.60
C PRO A 196 -20.73 22.03 -22.74
N LYS A 197 -21.14 21.09 -21.86
CA LYS A 197 -22.53 20.69 -21.72
C LYS A 197 -23.37 21.95 -21.53
N ALA A 198 -24.28 22.23 -22.47
CA ALA A 198 -25.21 23.35 -22.32
C ALA A 198 -25.85 23.28 -20.93
N PRO A 199 -26.01 24.41 -20.22
CA PRO A 199 -26.68 24.41 -18.94
C PRO A 199 -28.10 23.87 -19.14
N ASP A 200 -28.44 22.89 -18.32
CA ASP A 200 -29.74 22.22 -18.31
C ASP A 200 -30.84 23.29 -18.08
N SER A 201 -31.52 23.66 -19.16
CA SER A 201 -32.65 24.59 -19.14
C SER A 201 -33.90 23.85 -18.62
N THR A 202 -33.92 23.54 -17.34
CA THR A 202 -35.15 23.18 -16.63
C THR A 202 -35.66 24.42 -15.93
N ILE A 203 -36.38 25.27 -16.69
CA ILE A 203 -37.35 26.19 -16.18
C ILE A 203 -38.69 25.72 -16.75
N SER A 204 -39.52 25.18 -15.94
CA SER A 204 -40.97 25.38 -15.90
C SER A 204 -41.54 24.68 -14.67
#